data_0933bdfa26b84a15ad9645595d1af701
#
_entry.id   0933bdfa26b84a15ad9645595d1af701
#
_cell.length_a   1.000
_cell.length_b   1.000
_cell.length_c   1.000
_cell.angle_alpha   90.00
_cell.angle_beta   90.00
_cell.angle_gamma   90.00
#
_symmetry.space_group_name_H-M   'P 1'
#
loop_
_entity.id
_entity.type
_entity.pdbx_description
1 polymer ?
#
loop_
_entity_poly.entity_id
_entity_poly.type
_entity_poly.pdbx_seq_one_letter_code
_entity_poly.pdbx_strand_id
1 'polypeptide(L)'
;MTDTADAVVVGGGAMGASIAYHLAAAGAGRVVLLEREAALGTGSTGRCAGGFRIQFSSEINVRLSLASVALIRGFEAEHGLPLDLDVDGYLFLVRDDASWPGYRAAAATQRSLGARVEELDAAAAEALIPGLNVDGVVGATFGPDDGIADPSGLTNGYATLARRAGAQIRLGTAATRIWTSPDGGRVTGVSTPDGDIDAPVVVNAAGVWATALAATCGVELPIHPEPRHVVTTSGFPGRPERRTLVIDTATMFYFHREGAGVLMGMPRLADAVATFETVVDDRWVAEELLPQAVRVLPAIEDAGLARSWVGLYEMTPDRHAILGPVDGLAGLYLANGFSGHGFQHAPIVGKITAELVTGAPPTVDVSSLRLERFARGELIGESHVV
;
A
#
# COMPACT_ATOMS: atom_id res chain seq x y z
N MET A 1 -33.50 15.81 9.06
CA MET A 1 -33.33 15.59 7.60
C MET A 1 -32.19 14.61 7.48
N THR A 2 -32.40 13.50 6.77
CA THR A 2 -31.34 12.54 6.46
C THR A 2 -30.30 13.25 5.58
N ASP A 3 -29.03 13.07 5.85
CA ASP A 3 -27.98 13.60 4.99
C ASP A 3 -27.88 12.73 3.72
N THR A 4 -27.46 13.31 2.58
CA THR A 4 -27.44 12.59 1.31
C THR A 4 -26.08 12.78 0.63
N ALA A 5 -25.63 11.77 -0.11
CA ALA A 5 -24.45 11.86 -0.97
C ALA A 5 -24.70 11.04 -2.24
N ASP A 6 -24.01 11.34 -3.33
CA ASP A 6 -24.02 10.50 -4.53
C ASP A 6 -23.01 9.34 -4.36
N ALA A 7 -21.93 9.58 -3.64
CA ALA A 7 -20.96 8.55 -3.27
C ALA A 7 -20.39 8.79 -1.86
N VAL A 8 -20.28 7.72 -1.06
CA VAL A 8 -19.59 7.72 0.23
C VAL A 8 -18.33 6.87 0.11
N VAL A 9 -17.18 7.43 0.47
CA VAL A 9 -15.91 6.72 0.60
C VAL A 9 -15.61 6.51 2.08
N VAL A 10 -15.38 5.28 2.51
CA VAL A 10 -15.11 4.95 3.90
C VAL A 10 -13.63 4.61 4.10
N GLY A 11 -12.95 5.42 4.92
CA GLY A 11 -11.53 5.31 5.25
C GLY A 11 -10.70 6.44 4.65
N GLY A 12 -10.03 7.22 5.50
CA GLY A 12 -9.23 8.40 5.16
C GLY A 12 -7.73 8.12 5.02
N GLY A 13 -7.33 6.91 4.64
CA GLY A 13 -5.96 6.59 4.23
C GLY A 13 -5.64 7.11 2.83
N ALA A 14 -4.43 6.83 2.33
CA ALA A 14 -4.00 7.19 0.97
C ALA A 14 -5.01 6.73 -0.09
N MET A 15 -5.53 5.51 0.09
CA MET A 15 -6.52 4.91 -0.81
C MET A 15 -7.80 5.73 -0.88
N GLY A 16 -8.45 5.97 0.26
CA GLY A 16 -9.71 6.70 0.29
C GLY A 16 -9.58 8.17 -0.09
N ALA A 17 -8.47 8.83 0.25
CA ALA A 17 -8.19 10.20 -0.16
C ALA A 17 -8.05 10.32 -1.69
N SER A 18 -7.34 9.38 -2.32
CA SER A 18 -7.20 9.30 -3.77
C SER A 18 -8.55 9.01 -4.45
N ILE A 19 -9.32 8.05 -3.94
CA ILE A 19 -10.65 7.71 -4.46
C ILE A 19 -11.59 8.92 -4.39
N ALA A 20 -11.64 9.61 -3.24
CA ALA A 20 -12.50 10.77 -3.06
C ALA A 20 -12.15 11.91 -4.05
N TYR A 21 -10.85 12.14 -4.29
CA TYR A 21 -10.40 13.09 -5.30
C TYR A 21 -10.87 12.71 -6.69
N HIS A 22 -10.57 11.49 -7.13
CA HIS A 22 -10.87 11.07 -8.49
C HIS A 22 -12.37 10.98 -8.77
N LEU A 23 -13.19 10.56 -7.79
CA LEU A 23 -14.65 10.59 -7.89
C LEU A 23 -15.17 12.04 -8.07
N ALA A 24 -14.71 12.96 -7.23
CA ALA A 24 -15.14 14.36 -7.32
C ALA A 24 -14.67 15.00 -8.64
N ALA A 25 -13.44 14.75 -9.05
CA ALA A 25 -12.89 15.26 -10.31
C ALA A 25 -13.58 14.67 -11.55
N ALA A 26 -14.05 13.42 -11.47
CA ALA A 26 -14.83 12.77 -12.52
C ALA A 26 -16.31 13.20 -12.57
N GLY A 27 -16.75 14.07 -11.64
CA GLY A 27 -18.12 14.55 -11.61
C GLY A 27 -19.13 13.54 -11.06
N ALA A 28 -18.71 12.66 -10.14
CA ALA A 28 -19.58 11.67 -9.50
C ALA A 28 -20.63 12.28 -8.52
N GLY A 29 -20.87 13.57 -8.61
CA GLY A 29 -21.83 14.28 -7.77
C GLY A 29 -21.25 14.66 -6.40
N ARG A 30 -22.10 14.65 -5.35
CA ARG A 30 -21.68 14.92 -3.98
C ARG A 30 -20.92 13.74 -3.38
N VAL A 31 -19.61 13.88 -3.26
CA VAL A 31 -18.71 12.87 -2.67
C VAL A 31 -18.45 13.20 -1.21
N VAL A 32 -18.63 12.23 -0.31
CA VAL A 32 -18.33 12.35 1.12
C VAL A 32 -17.30 11.28 1.50
N LEU A 33 -16.15 11.71 2.03
CA LEU A 33 -15.15 10.83 2.63
C LEU A 33 -15.33 10.82 4.15
N LEU A 34 -15.46 9.63 4.73
CA LEU A 34 -15.58 9.41 6.18
C LEU A 34 -14.28 8.83 6.73
N GLU A 35 -13.73 9.49 7.75
CA GLU A 35 -12.58 9.00 8.51
C GLU A 35 -12.93 9.00 10.00
N ARG A 36 -12.74 7.84 10.65
CA ARG A 36 -13.08 7.69 12.07
C ARG A 36 -12.15 8.44 13.02
N GLU A 37 -10.90 8.65 12.61
CA GLU A 37 -9.91 9.34 13.42
C GLU A 37 -9.97 10.85 13.20
N ALA A 38 -9.33 11.61 14.10
CA ALA A 38 -9.28 13.08 14.02
C ALA A 38 -8.36 13.60 12.89
N ALA A 39 -7.60 12.70 12.22
CA ALA A 39 -6.69 13.04 11.14
C ALA A 39 -6.67 11.94 10.07
N LEU A 40 -6.34 12.32 8.84
CA LEU A 40 -6.15 11.39 7.73
C LEU A 40 -4.85 10.60 7.85
N GLY A 41 -4.82 9.42 7.26
CA GLY A 41 -3.60 8.63 7.11
C GLY A 41 -3.04 8.01 8.39
N THR A 42 -3.76 8.01 9.49
CA THR A 42 -3.28 7.53 10.82
C THR A 42 -3.21 6.01 10.94
N GLY A 43 -3.84 5.27 10.02
CA GLY A 43 -3.79 3.81 9.96
C GLY A 43 -2.49 3.29 9.33
N SER A 44 -2.60 2.28 8.46
CA SER A 44 -1.46 1.64 7.77
C SER A 44 -0.64 2.65 6.96
N THR A 45 -1.28 3.65 6.35
CA THR A 45 -0.63 4.69 5.54
C THR A 45 0.45 5.43 6.30
N GLY A 46 0.16 6.00 7.46
CA GLY A 46 1.11 6.79 8.24
C GLY A 46 2.14 5.95 9.02
N ARG A 47 2.06 4.63 8.89
CA ARG A 47 2.96 3.69 9.55
C ARG A 47 3.80 2.87 8.57
N CYS A 48 3.68 3.12 7.26
CA CYS A 48 4.46 2.44 6.23
C CYS A 48 5.81 3.13 5.98
N ALA A 49 6.68 2.41 5.26
CA ALA A 49 8.03 2.91 4.93
C ALA A 49 8.06 3.91 3.76
N GLY A 50 6.93 4.17 3.11
CA GLY A 50 6.85 5.13 2.01
C GLY A 50 7.41 4.64 0.67
N GLY A 51 7.77 3.37 0.57
CA GLY A 51 8.32 2.81 -0.67
C GLY A 51 7.29 2.67 -1.79
N PHE A 52 7.74 2.94 -3.03
CA PHE A 52 6.99 2.61 -4.25
C PHE A 52 7.91 1.92 -5.25
N ARG A 53 7.42 0.87 -5.90
CA ARG A 53 8.20 0.03 -6.79
C ARG A 53 7.36 -0.58 -7.91
N ILE A 54 8.03 -0.97 -9.00
CA ILE A 54 7.43 -1.70 -10.12
C ILE A 54 7.75 -3.20 -10.01
N GLN A 55 8.77 -3.57 -9.27
CA GLN A 55 9.29 -4.92 -9.12
C GLN A 55 8.33 -5.86 -8.36
N PHE A 56 7.31 -6.38 -9.05
CA PHE A 56 6.41 -7.44 -8.60
C PHE A 56 6.53 -8.69 -9.47
N SER A 57 6.08 -9.83 -8.96
CA SER A 57 6.09 -11.10 -9.72
C SER A 57 4.84 -11.26 -10.59
N SER A 58 3.71 -10.67 -10.22
CA SER A 58 2.46 -10.76 -10.98
C SER A 58 2.29 -9.60 -11.96
N GLU A 59 1.82 -9.92 -13.17
CA GLU A 59 1.61 -8.94 -14.24
C GLU A 59 0.65 -7.81 -13.82
N ILE A 60 -0.42 -8.14 -13.09
CA ILE A 60 -1.40 -7.13 -12.67
C ILE A 60 -0.78 -6.10 -11.71
N ASN A 61 0.05 -6.52 -10.74
CA ASN A 61 0.73 -5.60 -9.85
C ASN A 61 1.77 -4.74 -10.60
N VAL A 62 2.47 -5.32 -11.59
CA VAL A 62 3.39 -4.55 -12.45
C VAL A 62 2.64 -3.47 -13.22
N ARG A 63 1.49 -3.80 -13.83
CA ARG A 63 0.67 -2.83 -14.59
C ARG A 63 0.12 -1.72 -13.71
N LEU A 64 -0.42 -2.07 -12.52
CA LEU A 64 -0.87 -1.08 -11.54
C LEU A 64 0.29 -0.18 -11.08
N SER A 65 1.46 -0.78 -10.81
CA SER A 65 2.63 -0.03 -10.36
C SER A 65 3.16 0.92 -11.44
N LEU A 66 3.28 0.48 -12.69
CA LEU A 66 3.71 1.35 -13.80
C LEU A 66 2.81 2.59 -13.91
N ALA A 67 1.49 2.39 -13.89
CA ALA A 67 0.54 3.49 -13.96
C ALA A 67 0.59 4.39 -12.70
N SER A 68 0.74 3.79 -11.51
CA SER A 68 0.75 4.54 -10.25
C SER A 68 2.05 5.32 -10.02
N VAL A 69 3.20 4.72 -10.34
CA VAL A 69 4.52 5.38 -10.24
C VAL A 69 4.58 6.60 -11.14
N ALA A 70 3.98 6.54 -12.34
CA ALA A 70 3.88 7.70 -13.22
C ALA A 70 3.09 8.86 -12.55
N LEU A 71 1.98 8.54 -11.85
CA LEU A 71 1.17 9.52 -11.12
C LEU A 71 1.92 10.08 -9.89
N ILE A 72 2.65 9.24 -9.14
CA ILE A 72 3.45 9.68 -8.00
C ILE A 72 4.56 10.64 -8.46
N ARG A 73 5.30 10.27 -9.49
CA ARG A 73 6.40 11.08 -10.03
C ARG A 73 5.94 12.40 -10.65
N GLY A 74 4.74 12.41 -11.21
CA GLY A 74 4.13 13.62 -11.79
C GLY A 74 3.41 14.51 -10.78
N PHE A 75 3.20 14.06 -9.53
CA PHE A 75 2.28 14.64 -8.58
C PHE A 75 2.53 16.12 -8.30
N GLU A 76 3.78 16.50 -7.99
CA GLU A 76 4.13 17.90 -7.72
C GLU A 76 3.97 18.79 -8.95
N ALA A 77 4.42 18.30 -10.12
CA ALA A 77 4.35 19.07 -11.36
C ALA A 77 2.90 19.28 -11.83
N GLU A 78 2.04 18.28 -11.64
CA GLU A 78 0.64 18.33 -12.09
C GLU A 78 -0.24 19.16 -11.14
N HIS A 79 -0.01 19.05 -9.82
CA HIS A 79 -0.93 19.57 -8.83
C HIS A 79 -0.40 20.78 -8.04
N GLY A 80 0.89 21.10 -8.16
CA GLY A 80 1.53 22.19 -7.41
C GLY A 80 1.54 21.97 -5.90
N LEU A 81 1.50 20.71 -5.46
CA LEU A 81 1.54 20.31 -4.05
C LEU A 81 2.85 19.56 -3.77
N PRO A 82 3.58 19.93 -2.72
CA PRO A 82 4.86 19.31 -2.42
C PRO A 82 4.68 17.84 -2.00
N LEU A 83 5.57 17.01 -2.48
CA LEU A 83 5.69 15.61 -2.10
C LEU A 83 7.17 15.31 -1.88
N ASP A 84 7.56 14.93 -0.66
CA ASP A 84 8.93 14.43 -0.41
C ASP A 84 9.12 13.13 -1.19
N LEU A 85 9.67 13.27 -2.40
CA LEU A 85 9.82 12.22 -3.41
C LEU A 85 11.28 12.05 -3.76
N ASP A 86 11.76 10.82 -3.65
CA ASP A 86 13.11 10.43 -4.02
C ASP A 86 13.08 9.18 -4.91
N VAL A 87 13.58 9.30 -6.15
CA VAL A 87 13.61 8.22 -7.15
C VAL A 87 15.03 7.65 -7.19
N ASP A 88 15.42 7.01 -6.12
CA ASP A 88 16.76 6.41 -5.94
C ASP A 88 16.75 4.87 -6.13
N GLY A 89 15.61 4.31 -6.49
CA GLY A 89 15.43 2.92 -6.85
C GLY A 89 15.14 1.98 -5.69
N TYR A 90 14.91 0.71 -6.06
CA TYR A 90 14.81 -0.45 -5.17
C TYR A 90 15.78 -1.53 -5.58
N LEU A 91 16.46 -2.12 -4.61
CA LEU A 91 17.45 -3.18 -4.78
C LEU A 91 17.01 -4.43 -4.02
N PHE A 92 16.77 -5.53 -4.73
CA PHE A 92 16.55 -6.84 -4.12
C PHE A 92 17.85 -7.65 -4.16
N LEU A 93 18.35 -8.06 -2.99
CA LEU A 93 19.52 -8.93 -2.85
C LEU A 93 19.04 -10.37 -2.71
N VAL A 94 19.38 -11.23 -3.66
CA VAL A 94 19.01 -12.64 -3.66
C VAL A 94 20.21 -13.46 -3.20
N ARG A 95 20.01 -14.29 -2.14
CA ARG A 95 21.09 -15.04 -1.51
C ARG A 95 21.05 -16.54 -1.73
N ASP A 96 20.09 -17.04 -2.47
CA ASP A 96 20.01 -18.48 -2.77
C ASP A 96 19.78 -18.75 -4.26
N ASP A 97 20.46 -19.77 -4.75
CA ASP A 97 20.42 -20.19 -6.16
C ASP A 97 19.02 -20.68 -6.59
N ALA A 98 18.20 -21.15 -5.67
CA ALA A 98 16.87 -21.68 -5.98
C ALA A 98 15.88 -20.56 -6.29
N SER A 99 15.98 -19.42 -5.60
CA SER A 99 15.11 -18.26 -5.81
C SER A 99 15.54 -17.38 -7.00
N TRP A 100 16.84 -17.33 -7.31
CA TRP A 100 17.37 -16.43 -8.34
C TRP A 100 16.69 -16.56 -9.72
N PRO A 101 16.42 -17.76 -10.27
CA PRO A 101 15.68 -17.89 -11.52
C PRO A 101 14.29 -17.26 -11.49
N GLY A 102 13.60 -17.28 -10.35
CA GLY A 102 12.29 -16.63 -10.15
C GLY A 102 12.38 -15.10 -10.26
N TYR A 103 13.37 -14.48 -9.61
CA TYR A 103 13.61 -13.03 -9.71
C TYR A 103 13.97 -12.61 -11.14
N ARG A 104 14.78 -13.39 -11.85
CA ARG A 104 15.11 -13.14 -13.26
C ARG A 104 13.88 -13.26 -14.17
N ALA A 105 13.04 -14.26 -13.96
CA ALA A 105 11.79 -14.41 -14.71
C ALA A 105 10.83 -13.25 -14.47
N ALA A 106 10.69 -12.81 -13.21
CA ALA A 106 9.92 -11.62 -12.86
C ALA A 106 10.49 -10.36 -13.53
N ALA A 107 11.81 -10.15 -13.47
CA ALA A 107 12.47 -9.03 -14.13
C ALA A 107 12.26 -9.03 -15.67
N ALA A 108 12.26 -10.22 -16.30
CA ALA A 108 11.95 -10.34 -17.73
C ALA A 108 10.50 -9.93 -18.02
N THR A 109 9.53 -10.37 -17.20
CA THR A 109 8.11 -9.96 -17.30
C THR A 109 7.97 -8.44 -17.12
N GLN A 110 8.59 -7.88 -16.08
CA GLN A 110 8.57 -6.44 -15.80
C GLN A 110 9.10 -5.63 -16.99
N ARG A 111 10.23 -6.04 -17.57
CA ARG A 111 10.81 -5.41 -18.78
C ARG A 111 9.88 -5.53 -19.99
N SER A 112 9.23 -6.67 -20.19
CA SER A 112 8.28 -6.85 -21.30
C SER A 112 7.06 -5.92 -21.20
N LEU A 113 6.71 -5.50 -19.99
CA LEU A 113 5.64 -4.54 -19.70
C LEU A 113 6.11 -3.08 -19.70
N GLY A 114 7.40 -2.83 -19.94
CA GLY A 114 7.96 -1.48 -20.06
C GLY A 114 8.68 -0.96 -18.81
N ALA A 115 8.84 -1.77 -17.76
CA ALA A 115 9.64 -1.37 -16.60
C ALA A 115 11.14 -1.41 -16.90
N ARG A 116 11.89 -0.51 -16.29
CA ARG A 116 13.35 -0.60 -16.25
C ARG A 116 13.75 -1.43 -15.04
N VAL A 117 14.35 -2.59 -15.29
CA VAL A 117 14.89 -3.47 -14.25
C VAL A 117 16.24 -4.02 -14.71
N GLU A 118 17.25 -3.83 -13.89
CA GLU A 118 18.61 -4.26 -14.10
C GLU A 118 18.91 -5.51 -13.27
N GLU A 119 19.62 -6.46 -13.84
CA GLU A 119 20.20 -7.60 -13.11
C GLU A 119 21.64 -7.23 -12.76
N LEU A 120 21.99 -7.33 -11.48
CA LEU A 120 23.29 -6.97 -10.96
C LEU A 120 23.96 -8.20 -10.33
N ASP A 121 25.26 -8.26 -10.38
CA ASP A 121 26.05 -9.14 -9.52
C ASP A 121 26.31 -8.51 -8.13
N ALA A 122 26.91 -9.27 -7.23
CA ALA A 122 27.19 -8.82 -5.87
C ALA A 122 28.08 -7.56 -5.83
N ALA A 123 29.10 -7.49 -6.70
CA ALA A 123 30.00 -6.34 -6.74
C ALA A 123 29.31 -5.07 -7.24
N ALA A 124 28.44 -5.20 -8.24
CA ALA A 124 27.65 -4.07 -8.74
C ALA A 124 26.61 -3.60 -7.70
N ALA A 125 26.01 -4.53 -6.93
CA ALA A 125 25.11 -4.17 -5.84
C ALA A 125 25.82 -3.41 -4.72
N GLU A 126 27.02 -3.84 -4.31
CA GLU A 126 27.85 -3.13 -3.33
C GLU A 126 28.32 -1.77 -3.86
N ALA A 127 28.72 -1.68 -5.12
CA ALA A 127 29.11 -0.41 -5.74
C ALA A 127 27.93 0.59 -5.80
N LEU A 128 26.67 0.10 -5.94
CA LEU A 128 25.47 0.92 -5.92
C LEU A 128 25.19 1.46 -4.52
N ILE A 129 25.35 0.63 -3.49
CA ILE A 129 25.14 0.97 -2.07
C ILE A 129 26.38 0.55 -1.27
N PRO A 130 27.39 1.42 -1.17
CA PRO A 130 28.62 1.10 -0.46
C PRO A 130 28.36 0.73 1.01
N GLY A 131 29.04 -0.33 1.46
CA GLY A 131 28.94 -0.86 2.82
C GLY A 131 27.89 -1.97 3.00
N LEU A 132 27.18 -2.36 1.94
CA LEU A 132 26.36 -3.57 1.98
C LEU A 132 27.23 -4.82 2.16
N ASN A 133 26.79 -5.71 3.02
CA ASN A 133 27.34 -7.06 3.06
C ASN A 133 26.72 -7.90 1.92
N VAL A 134 27.53 -8.19 0.92
CA VAL A 134 27.12 -8.96 -0.26
C VAL A 134 27.57 -10.43 -0.21
N ASP A 135 28.08 -10.90 0.93
CA ASP A 135 28.49 -12.30 1.11
C ASP A 135 27.29 -13.22 0.87
N GLY A 136 27.45 -14.20 -0.03
CA GLY A 136 26.40 -15.14 -0.40
C GLY A 136 25.29 -14.54 -1.31
N VAL A 137 25.44 -13.32 -1.80
CA VAL A 137 24.54 -12.77 -2.83
C VAL A 137 24.86 -13.44 -4.16
N VAL A 138 23.88 -14.18 -4.70
CA VAL A 138 23.98 -14.87 -6.01
C VAL A 138 23.54 -13.99 -7.17
N GLY A 139 22.81 -12.92 -6.88
CA GLY A 139 22.37 -11.92 -7.83
C GLY A 139 21.48 -10.87 -7.17
N ALA A 140 21.23 -9.78 -7.88
CA ALA A 140 20.33 -8.74 -7.42
C ALA A 140 19.50 -8.19 -8.58
N THR A 141 18.32 -7.63 -8.28
CA THR A 141 17.52 -6.86 -9.25
C THR A 141 17.38 -5.43 -8.75
N PHE A 142 17.58 -4.47 -9.66
CA PHE A 142 17.49 -3.05 -9.36
C PHE A 142 16.47 -2.37 -10.28
N GLY A 143 15.49 -1.70 -9.68
CA GLY A 143 14.51 -0.88 -10.39
C GLY A 143 14.84 0.61 -10.23
N PRO A 144 15.48 1.25 -11.21
CA PRO A 144 15.91 2.65 -11.08
C PRO A 144 14.77 3.67 -11.07
N ASP A 145 13.56 3.28 -11.49
CA ASP A 145 12.36 4.12 -11.45
C ASP A 145 11.55 4.01 -10.16
N ASP A 146 11.93 3.08 -9.29
CA ASP A 146 11.35 2.87 -7.97
C ASP A 146 11.89 3.93 -6.98
N GLY A 147 11.29 4.06 -5.81
CA GLY A 147 11.76 5.06 -4.85
C GLY A 147 10.94 5.14 -3.57
N ILE A 148 11.09 6.28 -2.90
CA ILE A 148 10.41 6.60 -1.63
C ILE A 148 9.61 7.89 -1.83
N ALA A 149 8.40 7.94 -1.28
CA ALA A 149 7.61 9.16 -1.20
C ALA A 149 6.95 9.27 0.19
N ASP A 150 6.67 10.48 0.64
CA ASP A 150 5.98 10.70 1.91
C ASP A 150 4.51 10.25 1.85
N PRO A 151 4.11 9.20 2.60
CA PRO A 151 2.74 8.71 2.58
C PRO A 151 1.74 9.73 3.12
N SER A 152 2.13 10.52 4.10
CA SER A 152 1.30 11.58 4.69
C SER A 152 1.14 12.74 3.73
N GLY A 153 2.22 13.14 3.06
CA GLY A 153 2.21 14.17 2.02
C GLY A 153 1.28 13.81 0.87
N LEU A 154 1.40 12.59 0.32
CA LEU A 154 0.53 12.12 -0.75
C LEU A 154 -0.95 12.06 -0.33
N THR A 155 -1.23 11.54 0.89
CA THR A 155 -2.60 11.45 1.43
C THR A 155 -3.23 12.82 1.59
N ASN A 156 -2.52 13.76 2.23
CA ASN A 156 -2.99 15.13 2.43
C ASN A 156 -3.06 15.90 1.11
N GLY A 157 -2.18 15.61 0.18
CA GLY A 157 -2.22 16.12 -1.19
C GLY A 157 -3.53 15.73 -1.89
N TYR A 158 -3.85 14.45 -1.94
CA TYR A 158 -5.13 13.99 -2.51
C TYR A 158 -6.34 14.51 -1.76
N ALA A 159 -6.30 14.60 -0.42
CA ALA A 159 -7.38 15.19 0.36
C ALA A 159 -7.58 16.68 0.04
N THR A 160 -6.50 17.40 -0.21
CA THR A 160 -6.55 18.81 -0.65
C THR A 160 -7.19 18.93 -2.02
N LEU A 161 -6.79 18.08 -2.97
CA LEU A 161 -7.36 18.00 -4.31
C LEU A 161 -8.84 17.61 -4.26
N ALA A 162 -9.22 16.64 -3.42
CA ALA A 162 -10.60 16.21 -3.23
C ALA A 162 -11.47 17.40 -2.76
N ARG A 163 -11.01 18.16 -1.76
CA ARG A 163 -11.73 19.38 -1.32
C ARG A 163 -11.83 20.44 -2.41
N ARG A 164 -10.76 20.67 -3.16
CA ARG A 164 -10.78 21.60 -4.32
C ARG A 164 -11.78 21.17 -5.39
N ALA A 165 -11.95 19.86 -5.58
CA ALA A 165 -12.93 19.28 -6.49
C ALA A 165 -14.36 19.22 -5.91
N GLY A 166 -14.59 19.67 -4.67
CA GLY A 166 -15.91 19.74 -4.03
C GLY A 166 -16.26 18.56 -3.14
N ALA A 167 -15.36 17.61 -2.89
CA ALA A 167 -15.61 16.52 -1.94
C ALA A 167 -15.63 17.03 -0.50
N GLN A 168 -16.54 16.49 0.30
CA GLN A 168 -16.62 16.74 1.74
C GLN A 168 -15.81 15.66 2.48
N ILE A 169 -14.89 16.07 3.35
CA ILE A 169 -14.13 15.15 4.21
C ILE A 169 -14.58 15.35 5.65
N ARG A 170 -15.06 14.29 6.30
CA ARG A 170 -15.52 14.25 7.68
C ARG A 170 -14.56 13.42 8.52
N LEU A 171 -13.85 14.10 9.38
CA LEU A 171 -12.95 13.48 10.36
C LEU A 171 -13.72 13.19 11.66
N GLY A 172 -13.23 12.24 12.47
CA GLY A 172 -13.91 11.80 13.68
C GLY A 172 -15.26 11.11 13.44
N THR A 173 -15.51 10.67 12.19
CA THR A 173 -16.81 10.14 11.77
C THR A 173 -16.65 8.70 11.26
N ALA A 174 -16.94 7.73 12.11
CA ALA A 174 -16.84 6.32 11.75
C ALA A 174 -18.10 5.87 10.98
N ALA A 175 -17.93 5.23 9.81
CA ALA A 175 -19.01 4.43 9.22
C ALA A 175 -19.15 3.12 10.02
N THR A 176 -20.33 2.88 10.57
CA THR A 176 -20.60 1.72 11.44
C THR A 176 -21.40 0.62 10.74
N ARG A 177 -22.10 0.96 9.67
CA ARG A 177 -22.94 0.03 8.89
C ARG A 177 -23.11 0.52 7.47
N ILE A 178 -23.18 -0.42 6.52
CA ILE A 178 -23.64 -0.20 5.16
C ILE A 178 -25.08 -0.70 5.08
N TRP A 179 -25.98 0.16 4.64
CA TRP A 179 -27.39 -0.17 4.42
C TRP A 179 -27.62 -0.74 3.03
N THR A 180 -28.55 -1.69 2.94
CA THR A 180 -28.99 -2.29 1.68
C THR A 180 -30.49 -2.09 1.49
N SER A 181 -30.95 -2.16 0.24
CA SER A 181 -32.36 -2.24 -0.11
C SER A 181 -33.02 -3.49 0.51
N PRO A 182 -34.36 -3.52 0.69
CA PRO A 182 -35.05 -4.63 1.31
C PRO A 182 -34.84 -5.98 0.60
N ASP A 183 -34.59 -5.96 -0.71
CA ASP A 183 -34.25 -7.14 -1.52
C ASP A 183 -32.77 -7.53 -1.44
N GLY A 184 -31.95 -6.75 -0.74
CA GLY A 184 -30.51 -6.96 -0.61
C GLY A 184 -29.69 -6.68 -1.87
N GLY A 185 -30.31 -6.22 -2.97
CA GLY A 185 -29.65 -6.13 -4.28
C GLY A 185 -28.82 -4.87 -4.51
N ARG A 186 -28.90 -3.87 -3.63
CA ARG A 186 -28.12 -2.62 -3.78
C ARG A 186 -27.87 -1.93 -2.45
N VAL A 187 -26.79 -1.16 -2.36
CA VAL A 187 -26.54 -0.27 -1.21
C VAL A 187 -27.49 0.93 -1.24
N THR A 188 -27.83 1.45 -0.05
CA THR A 188 -28.70 2.63 0.08
C THR A 188 -28.07 3.72 0.94
N GLY A 189 -26.95 3.45 1.63
CA GLY A 189 -26.26 4.43 2.45
C GLY A 189 -25.41 3.80 3.53
N VAL A 190 -24.98 4.64 4.46
CA VAL A 190 -24.17 4.24 5.63
C VAL A 190 -24.69 4.88 6.90
N SER A 191 -24.53 4.18 8.04
CA SER A 191 -24.72 4.79 9.38
C SER A 191 -23.41 5.34 9.92
N THR A 192 -23.53 6.46 10.63
CA THR A 192 -22.46 7.06 11.44
C THR A 192 -23.00 7.40 12.83
N PRO A 193 -22.16 7.67 13.83
CA PRO A 193 -22.61 8.18 15.13
C PRO A 193 -23.39 9.51 15.04
N ASP A 194 -23.14 10.30 13.99
CA ASP A 194 -23.78 11.59 13.77
C ASP A 194 -25.10 11.49 12.96
N GLY A 195 -25.49 10.27 12.58
CA GLY A 195 -26.69 10.00 11.79
C GLY A 195 -26.37 9.25 10.49
N ASP A 196 -27.42 8.89 9.75
CA ASP A 196 -27.32 8.14 8.51
C ASP A 196 -27.07 9.08 7.31
N ILE A 197 -26.35 8.56 6.31
CA ILE A 197 -26.11 9.22 5.02
C ILE A 197 -26.67 8.33 3.94
N ASP A 198 -27.70 8.78 3.25
CA ASP A 198 -28.26 8.08 2.09
C ASP A 198 -27.29 8.22 0.91
N ALA A 199 -26.90 7.12 0.28
CA ALA A 199 -26.00 7.11 -0.87
C ALA A 199 -26.22 5.88 -1.75
N PRO A 200 -26.33 6.04 -3.08
CA PRO A 200 -26.42 4.91 -4.01
C PRO A 200 -25.07 4.23 -4.27
N VAL A 201 -23.96 4.88 -3.91
CA VAL A 201 -22.60 4.33 -4.04
C VAL A 201 -21.87 4.42 -2.71
N VAL A 202 -21.29 3.28 -2.30
CA VAL A 202 -20.39 3.19 -1.14
C VAL A 202 -19.09 2.53 -1.58
N VAL A 203 -17.96 3.18 -1.33
CA VAL A 203 -16.64 2.60 -1.55
C VAL A 203 -16.03 2.25 -0.20
N ASN A 204 -15.82 0.96 0.05
CA ASN A 204 -15.12 0.51 1.23
C ASN A 204 -13.61 0.55 0.97
N ALA A 205 -12.92 1.53 1.60
CA ALA A 205 -11.47 1.70 1.61
C ALA A 205 -10.94 1.72 3.06
N ALA A 206 -11.59 0.96 3.96
CA ALA A 206 -11.37 1.01 5.40
C ALA A 206 -10.17 0.16 5.87
N GLY A 207 -9.27 -0.26 4.97
CA GLY A 207 -8.06 -1.00 5.30
C GLY A 207 -8.36 -2.28 6.08
N VAL A 208 -7.63 -2.56 7.13
CA VAL A 208 -7.81 -3.77 7.97
C VAL A 208 -9.18 -3.85 8.66
N TRP A 209 -9.93 -2.76 8.73
CA TRP A 209 -11.31 -2.73 9.28
C TRP A 209 -12.39 -2.97 8.23
N ALA A 210 -12.00 -3.12 6.96
CA ALA A 210 -12.93 -3.31 5.85
C ALA A 210 -13.82 -4.55 6.00
N THR A 211 -13.28 -5.63 6.57
CA THR A 211 -14.01 -6.89 6.81
C THR A 211 -15.22 -6.69 7.73
N ALA A 212 -15.02 -5.99 8.86
CA ALA A 212 -16.11 -5.72 9.80
C ALA A 212 -17.19 -4.83 9.19
N LEU A 213 -16.83 -3.84 8.39
CA LEU A 213 -17.76 -2.98 7.70
C LEU A 213 -18.54 -3.74 6.62
N ALA A 214 -17.87 -4.50 5.77
CA ALA A 214 -18.50 -5.30 4.70
C ALA A 214 -19.47 -6.35 5.24
N ALA A 215 -19.15 -6.97 6.37
CA ALA A 215 -20.04 -7.94 7.04
C ALA A 215 -21.40 -7.35 7.41
N THR A 216 -21.51 -6.03 7.64
CA THR A 216 -22.78 -5.37 7.96
C THR A 216 -23.80 -5.39 6.81
N CYS A 217 -23.34 -5.60 5.58
CA CYS A 217 -24.18 -5.77 4.38
C CYS A 217 -24.08 -7.17 3.78
N GLY A 218 -23.61 -8.16 4.55
CA GLY A 218 -23.57 -9.56 4.14
C GLY A 218 -22.40 -9.95 3.23
N VAL A 219 -21.38 -9.08 3.09
CA VAL A 219 -20.19 -9.37 2.28
C VAL A 219 -19.04 -9.82 3.17
N GLU A 220 -18.49 -11.00 2.89
CA GLU A 220 -17.32 -11.53 3.59
C GLU A 220 -16.05 -11.22 2.80
N LEU A 221 -15.07 -10.60 3.47
CA LEU A 221 -13.75 -10.31 2.89
C LEU A 221 -12.71 -11.22 3.53
N PRO A 222 -11.93 -11.98 2.75
CA PRO A 222 -10.85 -12.82 3.27
C PRO A 222 -9.61 -11.98 3.57
N ILE A 223 -9.75 -10.99 4.43
CA ILE A 223 -8.70 -10.07 4.85
C ILE A 223 -8.43 -10.27 6.34
N HIS A 224 -7.15 -10.36 6.69
CA HIS A 224 -6.73 -10.37 8.09
C HIS A 224 -5.63 -9.34 8.33
N PRO A 225 -5.60 -8.69 9.53
CA PRO A 225 -4.55 -7.78 9.91
C PRO A 225 -3.29 -8.56 10.27
N GLU A 226 -2.13 -8.09 9.80
CA GLU A 226 -0.83 -8.66 10.14
C GLU A 226 0.13 -7.54 10.58
N PRO A 227 0.64 -7.58 11.83
CA PRO A 227 1.55 -6.56 12.33
C PRO A 227 2.88 -6.54 11.59
N ARG A 228 3.39 -5.34 11.33
CA ARG A 228 4.72 -5.07 10.75
C ARG A 228 5.46 -4.08 11.60
N HIS A 229 6.61 -4.50 12.14
CA HIS A 229 7.50 -3.65 12.93
C HIS A 229 8.34 -2.78 12.00
N VAL A 230 8.41 -1.51 12.32
CA VAL A 230 9.28 -0.53 11.66
C VAL A 230 10.12 0.15 12.73
N VAL A 231 11.40 0.29 12.45
CA VAL A 231 12.37 0.88 13.37
C VAL A 231 13.17 1.93 12.61
N THR A 232 13.46 3.03 13.27
CA THR A 232 14.41 4.05 12.79
C THR A 232 15.62 4.16 13.70
N THR A 233 16.75 4.53 13.12
CA THR A 233 17.98 4.77 13.88
C THR A 233 18.29 6.26 13.98
N SER A 234 19.16 6.61 14.94
CA SER A 234 19.91 7.87 14.92
C SER A 234 20.91 7.89 13.76
N GLY A 235 21.53 9.05 13.51
CA GLY A 235 22.63 9.14 12.56
C GLY A 235 23.85 8.33 13.00
N PHE A 236 24.55 7.71 12.05
CA PHE A 236 25.74 6.91 12.27
C PHE A 236 26.74 7.04 11.10
N PRO A 237 28.05 6.84 11.35
CA PRO A 237 29.04 6.78 10.29
C PRO A 237 28.78 5.57 9.35
N GLY A 238 29.00 5.76 8.04
CA GLY A 238 28.80 4.67 7.08
C GLY A 238 27.34 4.38 6.69
N ARG A 239 26.39 5.23 7.11
CA ARG A 239 25.03 5.14 6.56
C ARG A 239 25.05 5.39 5.05
N PRO A 240 24.17 4.73 4.28
CA PRO A 240 24.08 4.97 2.84
C PRO A 240 23.79 6.43 2.51
N GLU A 241 24.44 6.96 1.47
CA GLU A 241 24.14 8.30 0.95
C GLU A 241 22.86 8.30 0.13
N ARG A 242 22.63 7.25 -0.67
CA ARG A 242 21.44 7.07 -1.48
C ARG A 242 20.22 6.66 -0.62
N ARG A 243 19.04 7.05 -1.05
CA ARG A 243 17.76 6.65 -0.41
C ARG A 243 17.17 5.40 -1.06
N THR A 244 17.97 4.64 -1.81
CA THR A 244 17.55 3.36 -2.39
C THR A 244 17.00 2.45 -1.30
N LEU A 245 15.82 1.86 -1.51
CA LEU A 245 15.30 0.85 -0.62
C LEU A 245 15.93 -0.50 -0.95
N VAL A 246 16.63 -1.07 0.02
CA VAL A 246 17.32 -2.37 -0.10
C VAL A 246 16.48 -3.44 0.59
N ILE A 247 16.30 -4.58 -0.06
CA ILE A 247 15.59 -5.75 0.48
C ILE A 247 16.51 -6.96 0.40
N ASP A 248 16.76 -7.61 1.54
CA ASP A 248 17.37 -8.94 1.59
C ASP A 248 16.27 -10.00 1.49
N THR A 249 16.22 -10.73 0.38
CA THR A 249 15.13 -11.65 0.09
C THR A 249 15.12 -12.91 0.96
N ALA A 250 16.23 -13.22 1.64
CA ALA A 250 16.32 -14.37 2.54
C ALA A 250 15.43 -14.23 3.78
N THR A 251 15.24 -12.99 4.26
CA THR A 251 14.45 -12.68 5.45
C THR A 251 13.37 -11.63 5.19
N MET A 252 13.34 -11.07 3.99
CA MET A 252 12.55 -9.88 3.65
C MET A 252 12.86 -8.68 4.54
N PHE A 253 14.06 -8.65 5.16
CA PHE A 253 14.57 -7.46 5.83
C PHE A 253 14.76 -6.36 4.80
N TYR A 254 14.28 -5.17 5.12
CA TYR A 254 14.45 -3.99 4.27
C TYR A 254 14.93 -2.77 5.05
N PHE A 255 15.63 -1.89 4.36
CA PHE A 255 15.96 -0.57 4.88
C PHE A 255 16.10 0.45 3.76
N HIS A 256 15.97 1.71 4.12
CA HIS A 256 16.41 2.87 3.31
C HIS A 256 16.92 3.97 4.23
N ARG A 257 17.67 4.91 3.66
CA ARG A 257 18.08 6.12 4.39
C ARG A 257 16.83 6.93 4.77
N GLU A 258 16.76 7.31 6.05
CA GLU A 258 15.70 8.16 6.59
C GLU A 258 16.33 9.26 7.45
N GLY A 259 16.24 10.50 6.96
CA GLY A 259 16.91 11.63 7.59
C GLY A 259 18.42 11.41 7.81
N ALA A 260 18.87 11.49 9.06
CA ALA A 260 20.26 11.25 9.43
C ALA A 260 20.60 9.76 9.66
N GLY A 261 19.61 8.89 9.78
CA GLY A 261 19.76 7.45 10.01
C GLY A 261 19.17 6.62 8.89
N VAL A 262 18.60 5.46 9.26
CA VAL A 262 17.86 4.56 8.38
C VAL A 262 16.51 4.21 9.00
N LEU A 263 15.53 3.94 8.15
CA LEU A 263 14.30 3.24 8.47
C LEU A 263 14.46 1.80 8.02
N MET A 264 14.05 0.86 8.84
CA MET A 264 14.16 -0.57 8.58
C MET A 264 12.97 -1.36 9.10
N GLY A 265 12.73 -2.52 8.52
CA GLY A 265 11.69 -3.45 8.94
C GLY A 265 11.92 -4.85 8.41
N MET A 266 11.13 -5.79 8.92
CA MET A 266 11.15 -7.19 8.53
C MET A 266 9.81 -7.85 8.92
N PRO A 267 9.26 -8.80 8.13
CA PRO A 267 8.11 -9.58 8.55
C PRO A 267 8.48 -10.58 9.67
N ARG A 268 7.52 -10.90 10.55
CA ARG A 268 7.61 -12.04 11.48
C ARG A 268 7.10 -13.29 10.78
N LEU A 269 7.99 -14.02 10.13
CA LEU A 269 7.60 -15.18 9.30
C LEU A 269 7.14 -16.39 10.13
N ALA A 270 7.67 -16.56 11.35
CA ALA A 270 7.39 -17.73 12.18
C ALA A 270 6.07 -17.66 12.97
N ASP A 271 5.56 -16.45 13.25
CA ASP A 271 4.44 -16.21 14.15
C ASP A 271 3.47 -15.16 13.60
N ALA A 272 3.14 -15.23 12.30
CA ALA A 272 2.17 -14.33 11.69
C ALA A 272 0.78 -14.54 12.33
N VAL A 273 0.54 -13.92 13.46
CA VAL A 273 -0.75 -13.93 14.15
C VAL A 273 -1.61 -12.80 13.62
N ALA A 274 -2.80 -13.15 13.14
CA ALA A 274 -3.80 -12.16 12.76
C ALA A 274 -4.25 -11.40 14.01
N THR A 275 -3.81 -10.16 14.16
CA THR A 275 -4.15 -9.32 15.30
C THR A 275 -4.20 -7.83 14.93
N PHE A 276 -5.06 -7.10 15.64
CA PHE A 276 -5.10 -5.63 15.55
C PHE A 276 -4.13 -4.94 16.50
N GLU A 277 -3.35 -5.71 17.27
CA GLU A 277 -2.38 -5.13 18.19
C GLU A 277 -1.24 -4.44 17.44
N THR A 278 -0.91 -3.23 17.88
CA THR A 278 0.16 -2.39 17.34
C THR A 278 1.20 -2.06 18.41
N VAL A 279 1.44 -3.02 19.30
CA VAL A 279 2.48 -2.92 20.37
C VAL A 279 3.80 -3.39 19.78
N VAL A 280 4.86 -2.61 20.02
CA VAL A 280 6.21 -3.01 19.63
C VAL A 280 6.69 -4.16 20.51
N ASP A 281 7.19 -5.21 19.89
CA ASP A 281 7.88 -6.31 20.56
C ASP A 281 9.39 -6.00 20.59
N ASP A 282 9.82 -5.30 21.64
CA ASP A 282 11.23 -4.89 21.79
C ASP A 282 12.19 -6.09 21.80
N ARG A 283 11.74 -7.23 22.35
CA ARG A 283 12.53 -8.45 22.37
C ARG A 283 12.76 -8.99 20.96
N TRP A 284 11.72 -9.09 20.17
CA TRP A 284 11.83 -9.52 18.77
C TRP A 284 12.67 -8.54 17.93
N VAL A 285 12.53 -7.23 18.17
CA VAL A 285 13.37 -6.22 17.51
C VAL A 285 14.84 -6.50 17.86
N ALA A 286 15.18 -6.73 19.13
CA ALA A 286 16.56 -6.93 19.56
C ALA A 286 17.15 -8.28 19.12
N GLU A 287 16.36 -9.36 19.18
CA GLU A 287 16.85 -10.74 18.96
C GLU A 287 16.76 -11.17 17.48
N GLU A 288 15.84 -10.58 16.67
CA GLU A 288 15.61 -11.00 15.30
C GLU A 288 15.90 -9.90 14.27
N LEU A 289 15.30 -8.70 14.41
CA LEU A 289 15.42 -7.65 13.40
C LEU A 289 16.83 -7.04 13.39
N LEU A 290 17.37 -6.64 14.54
CA LEU A 290 18.68 -5.99 14.61
C LEU A 290 19.84 -6.88 14.12
N PRO A 291 19.91 -8.18 14.44
CA PRO A 291 20.93 -9.04 13.85
C PRO A 291 20.87 -9.12 12.32
N GLN A 292 19.68 -9.11 11.74
CA GLN A 292 19.54 -9.05 10.27
C GLN A 292 19.98 -7.70 9.71
N ALA A 293 19.67 -6.61 10.41
CA ALA A 293 20.12 -5.28 10.01
C ALA A 293 21.65 -5.18 9.94
N VAL A 294 22.35 -5.63 10.99
CA VAL A 294 23.82 -5.67 11.07
C VAL A 294 24.39 -6.64 10.00
N ARG A 295 23.72 -7.78 9.75
CA ARG A 295 24.14 -8.71 8.70
C ARG A 295 24.10 -8.09 7.32
N VAL A 296 23.08 -7.27 7.00
CA VAL A 296 22.89 -6.66 5.67
C VAL A 296 23.70 -5.37 5.51
N LEU A 297 23.71 -4.52 6.54
CA LEU A 297 24.46 -3.27 6.58
C LEU A 297 25.25 -3.18 7.89
N PRO A 298 26.48 -3.70 7.97
CA PRO A 298 27.27 -3.80 9.21
C PRO A 298 27.42 -2.48 9.96
N ALA A 299 27.52 -1.35 9.27
CA ALA A 299 27.66 -0.04 9.89
C ALA A 299 26.45 0.34 10.81
N ILE A 300 25.31 -0.35 10.72
CA ILE A 300 24.18 -0.14 11.63
C ILE A 300 24.55 -0.47 13.11
N GLU A 301 25.55 -1.31 13.36
CA GLU A 301 26.02 -1.63 14.70
C GLU A 301 26.41 -0.38 15.52
N ASP A 302 26.88 0.67 14.84
CA ASP A 302 27.24 1.96 15.47
C ASP A 302 26.02 2.89 15.67
N ALA A 303 24.81 2.49 15.27
CA ALA A 303 23.63 3.31 15.35
C ALA A 303 22.86 3.10 16.66
N GLY A 304 22.35 4.18 17.26
CA GLY A 304 21.34 4.09 18.30
C GLY A 304 19.93 3.95 17.70
N LEU A 305 19.03 3.24 18.39
CA LEU A 305 17.61 3.23 18.02
C LEU A 305 16.98 4.59 18.33
N ALA A 306 16.16 5.11 17.42
CA ALA A 306 15.50 6.41 17.57
C ALA A 306 14.01 6.24 17.85
N ARG A 307 13.29 5.48 17.03
CA ARG A 307 11.85 5.22 17.15
C ARG A 307 11.54 3.82 16.65
N SER A 308 10.47 3.23 17.21
CA SER A 308 9.86 2.01 16.73
C SER A 308 8.35 2.12 16.77
N TRP A 309 7.68 1.49 15.82
CA TRP A 309 6.23 1.41 15.76
C TRP A 309 5.79 0.15 15.02
N VAL A 310 4.48 -0.14 15.07
CA VAL A 310 3.88 -1.26 14.35
C VAL A 310 2.79 -0.74 13.43
N GLY A 311 2.89 -1.05 12.14
CA GLY A 311 1.82 -0.92 11.16
C GLY A 311 1.03 -2.22 11.02
N LEU A 312 -0.13 -2.15 10.38
CA LEU A 312 -0.93 -3.33 10.06
C LEU A 312 -1.00 -3.50 8.54
N TYR A 313 -0.61 -4.67 8.05
CA TYR A 313 -0.92 -5.08 6.69
C TYR A 313 -2.33 -5.68 6.64
N GLU A 314 -3.06 -5.42 5.58
CA GLU A 314 -4.36 -6.01 5.26
C GLU A 314 -4.14 -7.20 4.31
N MET A 315 -3.82 -8.36 4.87
CA MET A 315 -3.40 -9.52 4.10
C MET A 315 -4.57 -10.26 3.48
N THR A 316 -4.46 -10.57 2.20
CA THR A 316 -5.36 -11.49 1.46
C THR A 316 -4.67 -12.84 1.23
N PRO A 317 -5.41 -13.93 0.96
CA PRO A 317 -4.84 -15.26 0.75
C PRO A 317 -3.82 -15.33 -0.41
N ASP A 318 -4.02 -14.53 -1.45
CA ASP A 318 -3.16 -14.48 -2.65
C ASP A 318 -2.27 -13.24 -2.72
N ARG A 319 -2.26 -12.42 -1.65
CA ARG A 319 -1.46 -11.20 -1.53
C ARG A 319 -1.74 -10.14 -2.61
N HIS A 320 -2.96 -10.15 -3.15
CA HIS A 320 -3.44 -9.15 -4.10
C HIS A 320 -4.65 -8.40 -3.55
N ALA A 321 -4.79 -7.16 -3.99
CA ALA A 321 -5.91 -6.32 -3.63
C ALA A 321 -7.26 -6.93 -4.04
N ILE A 322 -8.30 -6.51 -3.34
CA ILE A 322 -9.70 -6.73 -3.73
C ILE A 322 -10.22 -5.41 -4.27
N LEU A 323 -10.45 -5.35 -5.58
CA LEU A 323 -10.84 -4.13 -6.28
C LEU A 323 -12.09 -4.31 -7.13
N GLY A 324 -12.95 -3.29 -7.12
CA GLY A 324 -14.09 -3.18 -8.02
C GLY A 324 -15.43 -3.43 -7.36
N PRO A 325 -16.51 -3.51 -8.16
CA PRO A 325 -17.87 -3.73 -7.68
C PRO A 325 -18.05 -5.15 -7.13
N VAL A 326 -19.01 -5.33 -6.22
CA VAL A 326 -19.39 -6.63 -5.65
C VAL A 326 -20.56 -7.20 -6.45
N ASP A 327 -20.45 -8.45 -6.91
CA ASP A 327 -21.53 -9.13 -7.62
C ASP A 327 -22.76 -9.30 -6.71
N GLY A 328 -23.93 -9.00 -7.25
CA GLY A 328 -25.21 -9.12 -6.53
C GLY A 328 -25.52 -7.97 -5.55
N LEU A 329 -24.60 -7.01 -5.34
CA LEU A 329 -24.83 -5.86 -4.47
C LEU A 329 -24.44 -4.56 -5.18
N ALA A 330 -25.33 -4.06 -6.02
CA ALA A 330 -25.11 -2.85 -6.80
C ALA A 330 -24.76 -1.64 -5.91
N GLY A 331 -23.79 -0.84 -6.35
CA GLY A 331 -23.33 0.36 -5.66
C GLY A 331 -22.28 0.12 -4.58
N LEU A 332 -21.95 -1.13 -4.21
CA LEU A 332 -20.81 -1.40 -3.34
C LEU A 332 -19.54 -1.62 -4.18
N TYR A 333 -18.50 -0.86 -3.86
CA TYR A 333 -17.16 -1.01 -4.42
C TYR A 333 -16.16 -1.29 -3.31
N LEU A 334 -15.16 -2.11 -3.62
CA LEU A 334 -14.09 -2.49 -2.70
C LEU A 334 -12.75 -1.95 -3.19
N ALA A 335 -11.94 -1.48 -2.27
CA ALA A 335 -10.54 -1.09 -2.49
C ALA A 335 -9.73 -1.44 -1.23
N ASN A 336 -9.45 -2.74 -1.04
CA ASN A 336 -8.95 -3.33 0.20
C ASN A 336 -7.93 -4.43 -0.07
N GLY A 337 -7.28 -4.94 0.97
CA GLY A 337 -6.47 -6.15 0.91
C GLY A 337 -5.16 -6.00 0.15
N PHE A 338 -4.53 -4.85 0.20
CA PHE A 338 -3.30 -4.57 -0.58
C PHE A 338 -2.05 -5.29 -0.08
N SER A 339 -2.11 -6.04 1.00
CA SER A 339 -1.01 -6.90 1.47
C SER A 339 0.36 -6.20 1.53
N GLY A 340 0.38 -4.94 2.02
CA GLY A 340 1.60 -4.14 2.22
C GLY A 340 1.96 -3.16 1.11
N HIS A 341 1.28 -3.17 -0.05
CA HIS A 341 1.59 -2.26 -1.16
C HIS A 341 0.48 -1.26 -1.52
N GLY A 342 -0.47 -1.02 -0.59
CA GLY A 342 -1.60 -0.10 -0.81
C GLY A 342 -1.20 1.35 -1.01
N PHE A 343 -0.19 1.84 -0.30
CA PHE A 343 0.27 3.22 -0.44
C PHE A 343 0.64 3.54 -1.90
N GLN A 344 1.53 2.76 -2.49
CA GLN A 344 2.01 3.00 -3.83
C GLN A 344 0.94 2.83 -4.93
N HIS A 345 -0.08 1.99 -4.69
CA HIS A 345 -1.18 1.78 -5.65
C HIS A 345 -2.33 2.79 -5.47
N ALA A 346 -2.36 3.57 -4.38
CA ALA A 346 -3.46 4.49 -4.10
C ALA A 346 -3.76 5.48 -5.24
N PRO A 347 -2.78 6.10 -5.93
CA PRO A 347 -3.06 6.99 -7.04
C PRO A 347 -3.86 6.35 -8.17
N ILE A 348 -3.40 5.23 -8.68
CA ILE A 348 -4.06 4.55 -9.82
C ILE A 348 -5.38 3.90 -9.42
N VAL A 349 -5.45 3.32 -8.21
CA VAL A 349 -6.70 2.70 -7.71
C VAL A 349 -7.79 3.74 -7.50
N GLY A 350 -7.44 4.94 -7.02
CA GLY A 350 -8.39 6.03 -6.94
C GLY A 350 -9.00 6.37 -8.30
N LYS A 351 -8.15 6.47 -9.32
CA LYS A 351 -8.58 6.72 -10.71
C LYS A 351 -9.46 5.59 -11.24
N ILE A 352 -9.02 4.34 -11.13
CA ILE A 352 -9.77 3.17 -11.58
C ILE A 352 -11.13 3.06 -10.87
N THR A 353 -11.18 3.31 -9.56
CA THR A 353 -12.44 3.27 -8.80
C THR A 353 -13.42 4.32 -9.33
N ALA A 354 -12.95 5.54 -9.60
CA ALA A 354 -13.79 6.58 -10.19
C ALA A 354 -14.27 6.21 -11.60
N GLU A 355 -13.41 5.64 -12.43
CA GLU A 355 -13.75 5.14 -13.78
C GLU A 355 -14.86 4.07 -13.69
N LEU A 356 -14.71 3.08 -12.79
CA LEU A 356 -15.70 2.03 -12.59
C LEU A 356 -17.05 2.57 -12.07
N VAL A 357 -17.03 3.51 -11.12
CA VAL A 357 -18.25 4.13 -10.56
C VAL A 357 -18.99 4.95 -11.61
N THR A 358 -18.26 5.67 -12.47
CA THR A 358 -18.87 6.52 -13.52
C THR A 358 -19.15 5.76 -14.81
N GLY A 359 -18.84 4.46 -14.89
CA GLY A 359 -19.07 3.63 -16.06
C GLY A 359 -18.06 3.85 -17.19
N ALA A 360 -16.93 4.50 -16.91
CA ALA A 360 -15.84 4.62 -17.87
C ALA A 360 -14.98 3.34 -17.90
N PRO A 361 -14.31 3.03 -19.03
CA PRO A 361 -13.39 1.91 -19.09
C PRO A 361 -12.19 2.15 -18.15
N PRO A 362 -11.79 1.15 -17.35
CA PRO A 362 -10.70 1.32 -16.40
C PRO A 362 -9.35 1.46 -17.12
N THR A 363 -8.51 2.36 -16.63
CA THR A 363 -7.13 2.59 -17.13
C THR A 363 -6.29 1.30 -17.10
N VAL A 364 -6.49 0.46 -16.09
CA VAL A 364 -5.95 -0.91 -16.01
C VAL A 364 -7.12 -1.84 -15.74
N ASP A 365 -7.20 -2.93 -16.48
CA ASP A 365 -8.21 -3.98 -16.23
C ASP A 365 -7.91 -4.68 -14.90
N VAL A 366 -8.82 -4.52 -13.94
CA VAL A 366 -8.73 -5.10 -12.60
C VAL A 366 -9.74 -6.24 -12.39
N SER A 367 -10.30 -6.79 -13.45
CA SER A 367 -11.29 -7.87 -13.38
C SER A 367 -10.80 -9.10 -12.61
N SER A 368 -9.50 -9.40 -12.72
CA SER A 368 -8.84 -10.48 -11.96
C SER A 368 -8.71 -10.20 -10.46
N LEU A 369 -8.90 -8.95 -10.02
CA LEU A 369 -8.79 -8.54 -8.62
C LEU A 369 -10.15 -8.46 -7.90
N ARG A 370 -11.23 -8.88 -8.54
CA ARG A 370 -12.55 -8.87 -7.93
C ARG A 370 -12.66 -9.88 -6.79
N LEU A 371 -13.57 -9.61 -5.85
CA LEU A 371 -13.80 -10.44 -4.67
C LEU A 371 -14.12 -11.91 -5.04
N GLU A 372 -14.89 -12.10 -6.10
CA GLU A 372 -15.42 -13.39 -6.52
C GLU A 372 -14.34 -14.40 -6.92
N ARG A 373 -13.10 -13.96 -7.19
CA ARG A 373 -11.97 -14.86 -7.49
C ARG A 373 -11.68 -15.85 -6.36
N PHE A 374 -11.91 -15.47 -5.10
CA PHE A 374 -11.71 -16.38 -3.96
C PHE A 374 -12.71 -17.53 -3.95
N ALA A 375 -13.97 -17.24 -4.23
CA ALA A 375 -15.01 -18.29 -4.31
C ALA A 375 -14.81 -19.23 -5.52
N ARG A 376 -14.18 -18.70 -6.60
CA ARG A 376 -13.87 -19.48 -7.80
C ARG A 376 -12.53 -20.22 -7.72
N GLY A 377 -11.72 -19.95 -6.70
CA GLY A 377 -10.39 -20.51 -6.59
C GLY A 377 -9.38 -19.94 -7.61
N GLU A 378 -9.66 -18.77 -8.19
CA GLU A 378 -8.85 -18.08 -9.20
C GLU A 378 -7.78 -17.19 -8.53
N LEU A 379 -6.96 -17.79 -7.66
CA LEU A 379 -5.95 -17.06 -6.91
C LEU A 379 -4.76 -16.68 -7.79
N ILE A 380 -4.27 -15.47 -7.59
CA ILE A 380 -3.10 -14.92 -8.27
C ILE A 380 -1.92 -14.98 -7.28
N GLY A 381 -0.83 -15.65 -7.60
CA GLY A 381 0.32 -15.71 -6.69
C GLY A 381 1.21 -14.46 -6.80
N GLU A 382 1.51 -13.79 -5.67
CA GLU A 382 2.56 -12.76 -5.58
C GLU A 382 3.67 -13.23 -4.65
N SER A 383 4.89 -13.39 -5.17
CA SER A 383 6.04 -13.86 -4.40
C SER A 383 6.95 -12.74 -3.88
N HIS A 384 6.82 -11.52 -4.38
CA HIS A 384 7.65 -10.38 -4.02
C HIS A 384 6.94 -9.46 -3.00
N VAL A 385 6.33 -10.03 -1.95
CA VAL A 385 5.74 -9.25 -0.84
C VAL A 385 6.75 -9.16 0.31
N VAL A 386 6.96 -7.94 0.80
CA VAL A 386 7.91 -7.57 1.88
C VAL A 386 7.17 -7.27 3.18
#